data_816bfe4bda742b50003deeb370f3e01c
#
_entry.id   816bfe4bda742b50003deeb370f3e01c
#
_cell.length_a   1.000
_cell.length_b   1.000
_cell.length_c   1.000
_cell.angle_alpha   90.00
_cell.angle_beta   90.00
_cell.angle_gamma   90.00
#
_symmetry.space_group_name_H-M   'P 1'
#
loop_
_entity.id
_entity.type
_entity.pdbx_description
1 polymer ?
#
loop_
_entity_poly.entity_id
_entity_poly.type
_entity_poly.pdbx_seq_one_letter_code
_entity_poly.pdbx_strand_id
1 'polypeptide(L)'
;MEEQQAQAIFSAWLATHASIADDVTLGGICLKVTDGSHFSPKDEPSATIPMLSVKDMEEFDFNLTSCKHISAEDYQKMIANDCVPQLDDILVAKDGSYLKEIFICNEQRDLAILSSIAIFRPDTSKIYPEILLAFLKSPRVLQEVRDNYVSGSALPRIVLKDFKKLHFLLPNLEAQGEIAPLLAAIRSQIAVNVAEKQRLCQLRDALLPKLMSGEINVAPIQI
;
A
#
# COMPACT_ATOMS: atom_id res chain seq x y z
N MET A 1 9.44 7.38 11.52
CA MET A 1 9.10 7.58 12.96
C MET A 1 7.65 7.19 13.24
N GLU A 2 6.69 7.74 12.54
CA GLU A 2 5.24 7.47 12.70
C GLU A 2 4.86 6.00 12.44
N GLU A 3 5.43 5.37 11.44
CA GLU A 3 5.19 3.97 11.14
C GLU A 3 5.74 3.03 12.23
N GLN A 4 6.89 3.36 12.79
CA GLN A 4 7.45 2.63 13.95
C GLN A 4 6.56 2.79 15.18
N GLN A 5 5.97 3.97 15.36
CA GLN A 5 4.99 4.22 16.42
C GLN A 5 3.74 3.37 16.23
N ALA A 6 3.18 3.33 15.02
CA ALA A 6 2.03 2.48 14.69
C ALA A 6 2.31 1.00 14.99
N GLN A 7 3.48 0.49 14.60
CA GLN A 7 3.88 -0.89 14.88
C GLN A 7 4.07 -1.18 16.36
N ALA A 8 4.63 -0.24 17.12
CA ALA A 8 4.80 -0.38 18.58
C ALA A 8 3.43 -0.43 19.29
N ILE A 9 2.50 0.45 18.91
CA ILE A 9 1.13 0.49 19.43
C ILE A 9 0.41 -0.83 19.10
N PHE A 10 0.45 -1.27 17.84
CA PHE A 10 -0.15 -2.52 17.41
C PHE A 10 0.41 -3.72 18.18
N SER A 11 1.72 -3.82 18.32
CA SER A 11 2.38 -4.92 19.01
C SER A 11 2.02 -4.98 20.50
N ALA A 12 1.97 -3.83 21.17
CA ALA A 12 1.57 -3.73 22.58
C ALA A 12 0.10 -4.13 22.76
N TRP A 13 -0.79 -3.63 21.89
CA TRP A 13 -2.20 -3.99 21.91
C TRP A 13 -2.42 -5.48 21.67
N LEU A 14 -1.76 -6.07 20.67
CA LEU A 14 -1.90 -7.50 20.38
C LEU A 14 -1.44 -8.36 21.56
N ALA A 15 -0.36 -7.98 22.23
CA ALA A 15 0.13 -8.69 23.42
C ALA A 15 -0.87 -8.66 24.58
N THR A 16 -1.56 -7.54 24.79
CA THR A 16 -2.56 -7.41 25.86
C THR A 16 -3.86 -8.18 25.56
N HIS A 17 -4.18 -8.39 24.30
CA HIS A 17 -5.42 -9.06 23.87
C HIS A 17 -5.21 -10.51 23.40
N ALA A 18 -4.01 -11.05 23.54
CA ALA A 18 -3.67 -12.40 23.06
C ALA A 18 -4.57 -13.52 23.64
N SER A 19 -5.07 -13.34 24.88
CA SER A 19 -5.92 -14.33 25.55
C SER A 19 -7.35 -14.42 24.99
N ILE A 20 -7.80 -13.43 24.25
CA ILE A 20 -9.14 -13.35 23.66
C ILE A 20 -9.08 -13.36 22.12
N ALA A 21 -7.91 -13.64 21.56
CA ALA A 21 -7.70 -13.66 20.12
C ALA A 21 -7.97 -15.04 19.55
N ASP A 22 -8.68 -15.08 18.43
CA ASP A 22 -8.90 -16.27 17.64
C ASP A 22 -7.74 -16.50 16.67
N ASP A 23 -7.40 -17.76 16.42
CA ASP A 23 -6.47 -18.13 15.35
C ASP A 23 -7.20 -18.09 14.01
N VAL A 24 -6.83 -17.15 13.15
CA VAL A 24 -7.46 -16.91 11.87
C VAL A 24 -6.47 -17.04 10.73
N THR A 25 -6.96 -17.32 9.53
CA THR A 25 -6.14 -17.28 8.32
C THR A 25 -6.37 -15.96 7.56
N LEU A 26 -5.33 -15.47 6.88
CA LEU A 26 -5.42 -14.28 6.03
C LEU A 26 -6.56 -14.40 5.00
N GLY A 27 -6.72 -15.58 4.38
CA GLY A 27 -7.81 -15.82 3.45
C GLY A 27 -9.19 -15.83 4.11
N GLY A 28 -9.29 -16.15 5.42
CA GLY A 28 -10.55 -16.20 6.16
C GLY A 28 -11.09 -14.84 6.60
N ILE A 29 -10.22 -13.83 6.65
CA ILE A 29 -10.56 -12.46 7.07
C ILE A 29 -10.60 -11.46 5.93
N CYS A 30 -10.30 -11.90 4.71
CA CYS A 30 -10.41 -11.08 3.51
C CYS A 30 -11.57 -11.57 2.65
N LEU A 31 -12.36 -10.64 2.12
CA LEU A 31 -13.33 -10.91 1.05
C LEU A 31 -12.60 -11.38 -0.20
N LYS A 32 -11.38 -10.87 -0.41
CA LYS A 32 -10.58 -11.16 -1.58
C LYS A 32 -9.09 -11.09 -1.26
N VAL A 33 -8.34 -12.06 -1.79
CA VAL A 33 -6.88 -12.03 -1.90
C VAL A 33 -6.53 -12.44 -3.32
N THR A 34 -6.07 -11.51 -4.13
CA THR A 34 -5.76 -11.70 -5.55
C THR A 34 -4.56 -10.83 -5.94
N ASP A 35 -4.21 -10.86 -7.20
CA ASP A 35 -3.26 -9.90 -7.80
C ASP A 35 -3.94 -9.15 -8.96
N GLY A 36 -3.22 -8.15 -9.48
CA GLY A 36 -3.67 -7.40 -10.64
C GLY A 36 -3.60 -8.20 -11.94
N SER A 37 -3.73 -7.52 -13.06
CA SER A 37 -3.80 -8.13 -14.38
C SER A 37 -2.50 -8.83 -14.79
N HIS A 38 -2.63 -10.05 -15.29
CA HIS A 38 -1.55 -10.77 -16.00
C HIS A 38 -1.41 -10.32 -17.46
N PHE A 39 -2.39 -9.59 -17.98
CA PHE A 39 -2.32 -8.96 -19.27
C PHE A 39 -1.90 -7.50 -19.13
N SER A 40 -0.89 -7.09 -19.90
CA SER A 40 -0.38 -5.72 -19.91
C SER A 40 -0.68 -5.09 -21.27
N PRO A 41 -1.73 -4.27 -21.40
CA PRO A 41 -2.02 -3.51 -22.62
C PRO A 41 -0.81 -2.69 -23.10
N LYS A 42 -0.82 -2.24 -24.32
CA LYS A 42 0.20 -1.31 -24.82
C LYS A 42 0.06 0.04 -24.10
N ASP A 43 1.18 0.71 -23.94
CA ASP A 43 1.20 2.08 -23.47
C ASP A 43 0.55 2.99 -24.52
N GLU A 44 -0.39 3.81 -24.08
CA GLU A 44 -1.10 4.78 -24.92
C GLU A 44 -0.91 6.18 -24.31
N PRO A 45 0.09 6.94 -24.78
CA PRO A 45 0.45 8.24 -24.19
C PRO A 45 -0.67 9.29 -24.22
N SER A 46 -1.67 9.13 -25.09
CA SER A 46 -2.86 9.98 -25.16
C SER A 46 -3.95 9.62 -24.15
N ALA A 47 -3.85 8.43 -23.54
CA ALA A 47 -4.79 7.97 -22.51
C ALA A 47 -4.47 8.58 -21.15
N THR A 48 -5.47 8.59 -20.27
CA THR A 48 -5.38 9.23 -18.96
C THR A 48 -5.43 8.26 -17.78
N ILE A 49 -5.72 6.97 -18.05
CA ILE A 49 -5.91 5.97 -17.00
C ILE A 49 -4.58 5.27 -16.72
N PRO A 50 -4.01 5.43 -15.50
CA PRO A 50 -2.76 4.79 -15.13
C PRO A 50 -2.90 3.26 -15.03
N MET A 51 -1.87 2.55 -15.50
CA MET A 51 -1.68 1.13 -15.21
C MET A 51 -0.35 0.91 -14.52
N LEU A 52 -0.42 0.44 -13.29
CA LEU A 52 0.66 0.45 -12.33
C LEU A 52 1.22 -0.95 -12.07
N SER A 53 2.48 -1.00 -11.75
CA SER A 53 3.21 -2.20 -11.36
C SER A 53 3.99 -1.96 -10.08
N VAL A 54 4.67 -2.97 -9.55
CA VAL A 54 5.48 -2.84 -8.34
C VAL A 54 6.53 -1.73 -8.42
N LYS A 55 7.04 -1.40 -9.60
CA LYS A 55 8.00 -0.31 -9.79
C LYS A 55 7.42 1.09 -9.54
N ASP A 56 6.09 1.20 -9.64
CA ASP A 56 5.36 2.45 -9.46
C ASP A 56 4.85 2.61 -8.02
N MET A 57 5.06 1.59 -7.15
CA MET A 57 4.73 1.68 -5.72
C MET A 57 5.79 2.47 -4.97
N GLU A 58 5.33 3.37 -4.12
CA GLU A 58 6.12 4.05 -3.09
C GLU A 58 5.67 3.59 -1.69
N GLU A 59 6.28 4.12 -0.65
CA GLU A 59 6.06 3.67 0.73
C GLU A 59 4.60 3.78 1.20
N PHE A 60 3.85 4.76 0.67
CA PHE A 60 2.48 5.05 1.12
C PHE A 60 1.48 5.27 -0.02
N ASP A 61 1.91 5.28 -1.26
CA ASP A 61 1.06 5.51 -2.44
C ASP A 61 1.80 5.08 -3.72
N PHE A 62 1.25 5.46 -4.87
CA PHE A 62 1.86 5.27 -6.18
C PHE A 62 2.54 6.53 -6.69
N ASN A 63 3.65 6.34 -7.40
CA ASN A 63 4.23 7.37 -8.25
C ASN A 63 3.61 7.31 -9.65
N LEU A 64 2.82 8.31 -9.97
CA LEU A 64 2.12 8.40 -11.26
C LEU A 64 2.93 9.14 -12.35
N THR A 65 4.14 9.63 -12.04
CA THR A 65 4.89 10.53 -12.94
C THR A 65 5.35 9.84 -14.23
N SER A 66 5.69 8.56 -14.16
CA SER A 66 6.24 7.80 -15.29
C SER A 66 5.53 6.47 -15.50
N CYS A 67 4.31 6.35 -15.01
CA CYS A 67 3.54 5.14 -15.16
C CYS A 67 3.00 5.01 -16.59
N LYS A 68 2.63 3.79 -16.94
CA LYS A 68 1.95 3.46 -18.18
C LYS A 68 0.51 3.94 -18.16
N HIS A 69 -0.02 4.35 -19.32
CA HIS A 69 -1.43 4.69 -19.46
C HIS A 69 -2.13 3.72 -20.41
N ILE A 70 -3.39 3.48 -20.18
CA ILE A 70 -4.20 2.53 -20.95
C ILE A 70 -5.50 3.17 -21.44
N SER A 71 -6.06 2.63 -22.52
CA SER A 71 -7.34 3.07 -23.08
C SER A 71 -8.50 2.81 -22.12
N ALA A 72 -9.59 3.54 -22.29
CA ALA A 72 -10.83 3.31 -21.54
C ALA A 72 -11.40 1.89 -21.80
N GLU A 73 -11.23 1.35 -23.03
CA GLU A 73 -11.66 -0.02 -23.36
C GLU A 73 -10.88 -1.07 -22.56
N ASP A 74 -9.54 -0.93 -22.48
CA ASP A 74 -8.73 -1.85 -21.69
C ASP A 74 -9.01 -1.70 -20.20
N TYR A 75 -9.27 -0.49 -19.72
CA TYR A 75 -9.68 -0.26 -18.34
C TYR A 75 -10.99 -0.98 -17.99
N GLN A 76 -11.99 -0.96 -18.87
CA GLN A 76 -13.22 -1.73 -18.64
C GLN A 76 -12.96 -3.23 -18.53
N LYS A 77 -12.00 -3.77 -19.30
CA LYS A 77 -11.55 -5.16 -19.14
C LYS A 77 -10.89 -5.41 -17.79
N MET A 78 -10.11 -4.43 -17.28
CA MET A 78 -9.51 -4.53 -15.95
C MET A 78 -10.55 -4.52 -14.84
N ILE A 79 -11.60 -3.68 -14.95
CA ILE A 79 -12.74 -3.68 -14.04
C ILE A 79 -13.43 -5.05 -14.06
N ALA A 80 -13.75 -5.57 -15.26
CA ALA A 80 -14.43 -6.86 -15.41
C ALA A 80 -13.61 -8.03 -14.82
N ASN A 81 -12.28 -7.94 -14.86
CA ASN A 81 -11.35 -8.91 -14.28
C ASN A 81 -10.99 -8.61 -12.82
N ASP A 82 -11.60 -7.59 -12.21
CA ASP A 82 -11.40 -7.18 -10.83
C ASP A 82 -9.91 -6.88 -10.50
N CYS A 83 -9.22 -6.22 -11.44
CA CYS A 83 -7.83 -5.78 -11.33
C CYS A 83 -7.70 -4.28 -10.98
N VAL A 84 -8.80 -3.68 -10.48
CA VAL A 84 -8.88 -2.30 -10.04
C VAL A 84 -8.97 -2.27 -8.52
N PRO A 85 -8.04 -1.61 -7.84
CA PRO A 85 -8.12 -1.43 -6.40
C PRO A 85 -9.36 -0.64 -5.98
N GLN A 86 -9.90 -0.96 -4.83
CA GLN A 86 -11.00 -0.25 -4.20
C GLN A 86 -10.53 0.46 -2.93
N LEU A 87 -11.34 1.40 -2.45
CA LEU A 87 -11.11 2.03 -1.14
C LEU A 87 -10.93 0.94 -0.07
N ASP A 88 -9.97 1.15 0.83
CA ASP A 88 -9.59 0.24 1.91
C ASP A 88 -8.95 -1.09 1.48
N ASP A 89 -8.75 -1.35 0.19
CA ASP A 89 -7.90 -2.45 -0.25
C ASP A 89 -6.45 -2.22 0.24
N ILE A 90 -5.80 -3.28 0.71
CA ILE A 90 -4.38 -3.26 1.01
C ILE A 90 -3.61 -3.76 -0.20
N LEU A 91 -2.73 -2.92 -0.69
CA LEU A 91 -1.88 -3.19 -1.84
C LEU A 91 -0.50 -3.64 -1.37
N VAL A 92 -0.01 -4.73 -1.92
CA VAL A 92 1.22 -5.39 -1.47
C VAL A 92 2.12 -5.65 -2.65
N ALA A 93 3.36 -5.17 -2.59
CA ALA A 93 4.39 -5.56 -3.54
C ALA A 93 4.61 -7.07 -3.48
N LYS A 94 4.31 -7.78 -4.58
CA LYS A 94 4.34 -9.25 -4.62
C LYS A 94 5.59 -9.81 -5.29
N ASP A 95 6.10 -9.14 -6.32
CA ASP A 95 7.19 -9.61 -7.14
C ASP A 95 8.46 -8.75 -6.95
N GLY A 96 9.63 -9.35 -7.00
CA GLY A 96 10.92 -8.68 -6.88
C GLY A 96 11.16 -8.16 -5.46
N SER A 97 10.87 -6.90 -5.22
CA SER A 97 10.95 -6.28 -3.89
C SER A 97 9.72 -6.61 -3.04
N TYR A 98 9.35 -7.89 -2.95
CA TYR A 98 8.17 -8.36 -2.24
C TYR A 98 8.13 -7.84 -0.78
N LEU A 99 6.92 -7.44 -0.34
CA LEU A 99 6.63 -6.86 0.97
C LEU A 99 7.41 -5.59 1.30
N LYS A 100 8.15 -5.02 0.36
CA LYS A 100 8.85 -3.76 0.62
C LYS A 100 7.84 -2.62 0.74
N GLU A 101 6.90 -2.56 -0.20
CA GLU A 101 5.85 -1.56 -0.20
C GLU A 101 4.51 -2.23 0.10
N ILE A 102 3.84 -1.75 1.16
CA ILE A 102 2.50 -2.20 1.59
C ILE A 102 1.75 -0.96 2.07
N PHE A 103 0.60 -0.65 1.47
CA PHE A 103 -0.22 0.48 1.89
C PHE A 103 -1.72 0.23 1.64
N ILE A 104 -2.57 1.02 2.28
CA ILE A 104 -4.03 1.03 2.07
C ILE A 104 -4.36 1.99 0.94
N CYS A 105 -5.26 1.59 0.06
CA CYS A 105 -5.88 2.45 -0.94
C CYS A 105 -6.78 3.47 -0.22
N ASN A 106 -6.30 4.71 -0.09
CA ASN A 106 -6.94 5.76 0.71
C ASN A 106 -8.08 6.48 -0.02
N GLU A 107 -8.15 6.33 -1.33
CA GLU A 107 -9.17 6.95 -2.16
C GLU A 107 -9.48 6.08 -3.37
N GLN A 108 -10.70 6.20 -3.88
CA GLN A 108 -11.04 5.55 -5.14
C GLN A 108 -10.48 6.37 -6.30
N ARG A 109 -9.63 5.74 -7.10
CA ARG A 109 -9.03 6.32 -8.31
C ARG A 109 -9.27 5.41 -9.53
N ASP A 110 -9.44 6.03 -10.69
CA ASP A 110 -9.48 5.29 -11.96
C ASP A 110 -8.06 4.88 -12.36
N LEU A 111 -7.63 3.73 -11.87
CA LEU A 111 -6.34 3.11 -12.19
C LEU A 111 -6.47 1.59 -12.19
N ALA A 112 -5.58 0.92 -12.90
CA ALA A 112 -5.47 -0.54 -12.90
C ALA A 112 -4.07 -0.96 -12.44
N ILE A 113 -3.96 -2.18 -11.93
CA ILE A 113 -2.67 -2.73 -11.49
C ILE A 113 -2.32 -4.03 -12.20
N LEU A 114 -1.02 -4.25 -12.37
CA LEU A 114 -0.45 -5.49 -12.90
C LEU A 114 -0.26 -6.54 -11.81
N SER A 115 -0.11 -7.78 -12.20
CA SER A 115 0.03 -8.95 -11.32
C SER A 115 1.25 -8.93 -10.38
N SER A 116 2.15 -7.97 -10.54
CA SER A 116 3.24 -7.74 -9.59
C SER A 116 2.80 -7.10 -8.25
N ILE A 117 1.55 -6.64 -8.20
CA ILE A 117 0.91 -6.08 -7.00
C ILE A 117 -0.24 -7.00 -6.60
N ALA A 118 -0.28 -7.36 -5.31
CA ALA A 118 -1.40 -8.11 -4.73
C ALA A 118 -2.42 -7.15 -4.09
N ILE A 119 -3.69 -7.57 -4.11
CA ILE A 119 -4.84 -6.90 -3.51
C ILE A 119 -5.35 -7.77 -2.37
N PHE A 120 -5.38 -7.22 -1.17
CA PHE A 120 -6.05 -7.81 -0.01
C PHE A 120 -7.24 -6.92 0.34
N ARG A 121 -8.45 -7.40 0.11
CA ARG A 121 -9.69 -6.71 0.45
C ARG A 121 -10.20 -7.24 1.78
N PRO A 122 -10.07 -6.48 2.88
CA PRO A 122 -10.50 -6.95 4.19
C PRO A 122 -12.02 -7.14 4.23
N ASP A 123 -12.46 -8.16 4.97
CA ASP A 123 -13.84 -8.31 5.39
C ASP A 123 -14.05 -7.44 6.62
N THR A 124 -14.61 -6.25 6.44
CA THR A 124 -14.79 -5.28 7.54
C THR A 124 -15.76 -5.75 8.62
N SER A 125 -16.48 -6.86 8.40
CA SER A 125 -17.23 -7.54 9.46
C SER A 125 -16.35 -8.39 10.39
N LYS A 126 -15.05 -8.54 10.06
CA LYS A 126 -14.09 -9.37 10.81
C LYS A 126 -12.84 -8.61 11.22
N ILE A 127 -12.35 -7.72 10.35
CA ILE A 127 -11.09 -7.01 10.56
C ILE A 127 -11.14 -5.57 10.03
N TYR A 128 -10.61 -4.63 10.80
CA TYR A 128 -10.36 -3.28 10.31
C TYR A 128 -9.15 -3.25 9.35
N PRO A 129 -9.21 -2.47 8.24
CA PRO A 129 -8.10 -2.36 7.29
C PRO A 129 -6.77 -1.98 7.94
N GLU A 130 -6.79 -1.09 8.94
CA GLU A 130 -5.62 -0.65 9.68
C GLU A 130 -4.96 -1.76 10.49
N ILE A 131 -5.76 -2.66 11.05
CA ILE A 131 -5.26 -3.84 11.79
C ILE A 131 -4.59 -4.81 10.81
N LEU A 132 -5.21 -5.06 9.66
CA LEU A 132 -4.62 -5.92 8.64
C LEU A 132 -3.32 -5.33 8.08
N LEU A 133 -3.28 -4.01 7.83
CA LEU A 133 -2.06 -3.33 7.41
C LEU A 133 -0.94 -3.48 8.44
N ALA A 134 -1.23 -3.17 9.71
CA ALA A 134 -0.26 -3.27 10.80
C ALA A 134 0.25 -4.70 10.98
N PHE A 135 -0.63 -5.70 10.84
CA PHE A 135 -0.26 -7.11 10.85
C PHE A 135 0.69 -7.47 9.70
N LEU A 136 0.34 -7.12 8.45
CA LEU A 136 1.16 -7.43 7.27
C LEU A 136 2.53 -6.75 7.30
N LYS A 137 2.65 -5.57 7.92
CA LYS A 137 3.91 -4.84 8.13
C LYS A 137 4.69 -5.31 9.37
N SER A 138 4.15 -6.20 10.17
CA SER A 138 4.83 -6.63 11.40
C SER A 138 6.10 -7.43 11.08
N PRO A 139 7.19 -7.25 11.84
CA PRO A 139 8.46 -7.96 11.61
C PRO A 139 8.30 -9.49 11.60
N ARG A 140 7.40 -10.01 12.45
CA ARG A 140 7.08 -11.45 12.49
C ARG A 140 6.54 -11.93 11.15
N VAL A 141 5.54 -11.23 10.59
CA VAL A 141 4.92 -11.62 9.32
C VAL A 141 5.90 -11.50 8.17
N LEU A 142 6.69 -10.42 8.14
CA LEU A 142 7.71 -10.23 7.12
C LEU A 142 8.73 -11.38 7.13
N GLN A 143 9.14 -11.85 8.30
CA GLN A 143 10.04 -13.00 8.44
C GLN A 143 9.36 -14.29 8.01
N GLU A 144 8.15 -14.57 8.51
CA GLU A 144 7.40 -15.77 8.18
C GLU A 144 7.12 -15.90 6.68
N VAL A 145 6.75 -14.78 6.02
CA VAL A 145 6.54 -14.78 4.58
C VAL A 145 7.82 -15.04 3.82
N ARG A 146 8.92 -14.44 4.24
CA ARG A 146 10.24 -14.66 3.64
C ARG A 146 10.64 -16.14 3.68
N ASP A 147 10.38 -16.80 4.81
CA ASP A 147 10.84 -18.16 5.04
C ASP A 147 9.93 -19.22 4.38
N ASN A 148 8.62 -18.94 4.23
CA ASN A 148 7.63 -19.98 3.88
C ASN A 148 6.84 -19.70 2.60
N TYR A 149 6.72 -18.44 2.14
CA TYR A 149 5.77 -18.10 1.08
C TYR A 149 6.40 -17.45 -0.15
N VAL A 150 7.72 -17.42 -0.22
CA VAL A 150 8.48 -16.85 -1.35
C VAL A 150 9.03 -17.97 -2.22
N SER A 151 8.87 -17.85 -3.53
CA SER A 151 9.45 -18.75 -4.52
C SER A 151 10.26 -17.98 -5.57
N GLY A 152 11.22 -18.67 -6.19
CA GLY A 152 12.09 -18.12 -7.24
C GLY A 152 13.40 -17.56 -6.70
N SER A 153 14.52 -18.00 -7.28
CA SER A 153 15.85 -17.57 -6.87
C SER A 153 16.32 -16.29 -7.58
N ALA A 154 15.93 -16.12 -8.85
CA ALA A 154 16.35 -14.97 -9.66
C ALA A 154 15.39 -13.76 -9.49
N LEU A 155 14.10 -14.02 -9.42
CA LEU A 155 13.07 -13.03 -9.14
C LEU A 155 12.12 -13.58 -8.09
N PRO A 156 12.39 -13.33 -6.80
CA PRO A 156 11.55 -13.85 -5.73
C PRO A 156 10.15 -13.23 -5.79
N ARG A 157 9.13 -14.04 -5.55
CA ARG A 157 7.72 -13.62 -5.53
C ARG A 157 6.93 -14.35 -4.48
N ILE A 158 5.91 -13.70 -3.96
CA ILE A 158 4.96 -14.31 -3.04
C ILE A 158 3.98 -15.19 -3.81
N VAL A 159 3.81 -16.42 -3.32
CA VAL A 159 2.79 -17.36 -3.82
C VAL A 159 1.48 -17.11 -3.08
N LEU A 160 0.58 -16.34 -3.67
CA LEU A 160 -0.67 -15.91 -3.00
C LEU A 160 -1.52 -17.07 -2.50
N LYS A 161 -1.56 -18.20 -3.24
CA LYS A 161 -2.31 -19.39 -2.81
C LYS A 161 -1.88 -19.89 -1.43
N ASP A 162 -0.58 -19.84 -1.18
CA ASP A 162 -0.03 -20.28 0.10
C ASP A 162 -0.08 -19.15 1.14
N PHE A 163 0.16 -17.91 0.73
CA PHE A 163 0.06 -16.75 1.60
C PHE A 163 -1.34 -16.59 2.23
N LYS A 164 -2.41 -16.99 1.55
CA LYS A 164 -3.77 -17.06 2.13
C LYS A 164 -3.86 -17.90 3.39
N LYS A 165 -2.95 -18.86 3.57
CA LYS A 165 -2.88 -19.76 4.72
C LYS A 165 -2.12 -19.17 5.91
N LEU A 166 -1.52 -18.00 5.77
CA LEU A 166 -0.84 -17.32 6.87
C LEU A 166 -1.79 -17.16 8.04
N HIS A 167 -1.36 -17.65 9.20
CA HIS A 167 -2.13 -17.62 10.44
C HIS A 167 -1.70 -16.47 11.33
N PHE A 168 -2.64 -15.88 12.04
CA PHE A 168 -2.35 -14.95 13.12
C PHE A 168 -3.47 -14.90 14.15
N LEU A 169 -3.12 -14.44 15.35
CA LEU A 169 -4.08 -14.24 16.42
C LEU A 169 -4.78 -12.89 16.21
N LEU A 170 -6.10 -12.93 16.05
CA LEU A 170 -6.92 -11.74 15.82
C LEU A 170 -7.91 -11.59 16.98
N PRO A 171 -7.79 -10.55 17.81
CA PRO A 171 -8.81 -10.17 18.78
C PRO A 171 -10.14 -9.81 18.09
N ASN A 172 -11.24 -9.90 18.82
CA ASN A 172 -12.57 -9.59 18.29
C ASN A 172 -12.71 -8.13 17.82
N LEU A 173 -13.77 -7.81 17.06
CA LEU A 173 -13.99 -6.47 16.50
C LEU A 173 -14.11 -5.37 17.55
N GLU A 174 -14.61 -5.67 18.75
CA GLU A 174 -14.73 -4.70 19.84
C GLU A 174 -13.33 -4.26 20.28
N ALA A 175 -12.44 -5.19 20.55
CA ALA A 175 -11.05 -4.90 20.91
C ALA A 175 -10.29 -4.20 19.76
N GLN A 176 -10.53 -4.60 18.50
CA GLN A 176 -9.98 -3.92 17.34
C GLN A 176 -10.44 -2.45 17.25
N GLY A 177 -11.71 -2.18 17.59
CA GLY A 177 -12.28 -0.83 17.61
C GLY A 177 -11.61 0.12 18.59
N GLU A 178 -10.91 -0.38 19.61
CA GLU A 178 -10.12 0.45 20.54
C GLU A 178 -8.90 1.10 19.88
N ILE A 179 -8.24 0.40 18.97
CA ILE A 179 -6.97 0.82 18.38
C ILE A 179 -7.10 1.30 16.92
N ALA A 180 -8.06 0.78 16.16
CA ALA A 180 -8.21 1.08 14.75
C ALA A 180 -8.32 2.60 14.46
N PRO A 181 -9.07 3.42 15.23
CA PRO A 181 -9.12 4.86 15.03
C PRO A 181 -7.75 5.54 15.23
N LEU A 182 -6.94 5.06 16.18
CA LEU A 182 -5.62 5.61 16.44
C LEU A 182 -4.65 5.30 15.29
N LEU A 183 -4.67 4.06 14.79
CA LEU A 183 -3.88 3.67 13.63
C LEU A 183 -4.31 4.45 12.37
N ALA A 184 -5.62 4.66 12.18
CA ALA A 184 -6.16 5.49 11.10
C ALA A 184 -5.69 6.95 11.20
N ALA A 185 -5.66 7.52 12.40
CA ALA A 185 -5.17 8.88 12.62
C ALA A 185 -3.67 9.00 12.28
N ILE A 186 -2.85 8.04 12.71
CA ILE A 186 -1.42 8.00 12.35
C ILE A 186 -1.25 7.89 10.83
N ARG A 187 -2.00 7.02 10.17
CA ARG A 187 -1.99 6.87 8.71
C ARG A 187 -2.37 8.18 8.00
N SER A 188 -3.42 8.85 8.47
CA SER A 188 -3.83 10.15 7.92
C SER A 188 -2.74 11.20 8.06
N GLN A 189 -2.04 11.23 9.21
CA GLN A 189 -0.93 12.15 9.42
C GLN A 189 0.24 11.83 8.47
N ILE A 190 0.56 10.57 8.27
CA ILE A 190 1.58 10.13 7.29
C ILE A 190 1.20 10.62 5.89
N ALA A 191 -0.04 10.43 5.45
CA ALA A 191 -0.50 10.88 4.14
C ALA A 191 -0.36 12.40 3.96
N VAL A 192 -0.72 13.19 4.96
CA VAL A 192 -0.53 14.66 4.95
C VAL A 192 0.95 15.01 4.84
N ASN A 193 1.81 14.36 5.61
CA ASN A 193 3.25 14.63 5.61
C ASN A 193 3.90 14.25 4.26
N VAL A 194 3.46 13.16 3.64
CA VAL A 194 3.92 12.74 2.30
C VAL A 194 3.52 13.76 1.24
N ALA A 195 2.27 14.21 1.24
CA ALA A 195 1.77 15.21 0.31
C ALA A 195 2.52 16.55 0.48
N GLU A 196 2.74 16.99 1.71
CA GLU A 196 3.50 18.21 1.97
C GLU A 196 4.97 18.10 1.56
N LYS A 197 5.61 16.95 1.82
CA LYS A 197 6.97 16.68 1.33
C LYS A 197 7.05 16.77 -0.19
N GLN A 198 6.10 16.17 -0.92
CA GLN A 198 6.06 16.25 -2.38
C GLN A 198 5.89 17.70 -2.85
N ARG A 199 4.98 18.46 -2.24
CA ARG A 199 4.76 19.87 -2.53
C ARG A 199 6.04 20.70 -2.31
N LEU A 200 6.73 20.51 -1.20
CA LEU A 200 7.98 21.20 -0.88
C LEU A 200 9.11 20.81 -1.87
N CYS A 201 9.20 19.56 -2.29
CA CYS A 201 10.15 19.14 -3.32
C CYS A 201 9.87 19.85 -4.66
N GLN A 202 8.61 19.89 -5.10
CA GLN A 202 8.23 20.61 -6.34
C GLN A 202 8.55 22.11 -6.25
N LEU A 203 8.27 22.74 -5.11
CA LEU A 203 8.59 24.13 -4.88
C LEU A 203 10.11 24.38 -4.93
N ARG A 204 10.90 23.56 -4.25
CA ARG A 204 12.37 23.61 -4.30
C ARG A 204 12.87 23.52 -5.75
N ASP A 205 12.40 22.52 -6.49
CA ASP A 205 12.86 22.25 -7.86
C ASP A 205 12.44 23.36 -8.84
N ALA A 206 11.33 24.04 -8.58
CA ALA A 206 10.90 25.22 -9.35
C ALA A 206 11.69 26.49 -9.00
N LEU A 207 12.07 26.67 -7.73
CA LEU A 207 12.74 27.88 -7.26
C LEU A 207 14.26 27.82 -7.43
N LEU A 208 14.89 26.67 -7.26
CA LEU A 208 16.34 26.53 -7.27
C LEU A 208 17.00 27.05 -8.58
N PRO A 209 16.51 26.69 -9.78
CA PRO A 209 17.06 27.25 -11.03
C PRO A 209 16.93 28.76 -11.10
N LYS A 210 15.83 29.35 -10.63
CA LYS A 210 15.56 30.79 -10.65
C LYS A 210 16.45 31.58 -9.70
N LEU A 211 16.74 30.96 -8.55
CA LEU A 211 17.72 31.52 -7.60
C LEU A 211 19.13 31.48 -8.16
N MET A 212 19.52 30.34 -8.77
CA MET A 212 20.87 30.20 -9.36
C MET A 212 21.11 31.09 -10.58
N SER A 213 20.06 31.33 -11.36
CA SER A 213 20.15 32.25 -12.53
C SER A 213 20.10 33.74 -12.15
N GLY A 214 19.77 34.06 -10.89
CA GLY A 214 19.57 35.44 -10.43
C GLY A 214 18.23 36.04 -10.86
N GLU A 215 17.31 35.27 -11.44
CA GLU A 215 15.95 35.70 -11.78
C GLU A 215 15.19 36.16 -10.52
N ILE A 216 15.41 35.45 -9.41
CA ILE A 216 14.91 35.82 -8.08
C ILE A 216 16.05 36.46 -7.29
N ASN A 217 15.92 37.75 -7.00
CA ASN A 217 16.88 38.47 -6.17
C ASN A 217 16.52 38.33 -4.69
N VAL A 218 17.38 37.69 -3.91
CA VAL A 218 17.20 37.46 -2.45
C VAL A 218 17.91 38.49 -1.58
N ALA A 219 18.67 39.43 -2.17
CA ALA A 219 19.40 40.44 -1.41
C ALA A 219 18.52 41.33 -0.48
N PRO A 220 17.22 41.57 -0.79
CA PRO A 220 16.33 42.33 0.10
C PRO A 220 15.75 41.51 1.27
N ILE A 221 15.93 40.21 1.30
CA ILE A 221 15.34 39.35 2.34
C ILE A 221 16.26 39.40 3.56
N GLN A 222 15.84 40.13 4.58
CA GLN A 222 16.46 40.08 5.89
C GLN A 222 15.96 38.77 6.61
N ILE A 223 16.89 37.91 6.99
CA ILE A 223 16.64 36.69 7.79
C ILE A 223 16.76 37.08 9.27
#